data_6bbbcae0e97c41da47cfc4f2546b243d
#
_entry.id   6bbbcae0e97c41da47cfc4f2546b243d
#
_cell.length_a   1.000
_cell.length_b   1.000
_cell.length_c   1.000
_cell.angle_alpha   90.00
_cell.angle_beta   90.00
_cell.angle_gamma   90.00
#
_symmetry.space_group_name_H-M   'P 1'
#
loop_
_entity.id
_entity.type
_entity.pdbx_description
1 polymer ?
#
loop_
_entity_poly.entity_id
_entity_poly.type
_entity_poly.pdbx_seq_one_letter_code
_entity_poly.pdbx_strand_id
1 'polypeptide(L)'
;MWSYILKRLLLMIPTLVGVLTLTFVVIQFVPGGPVEQAVQELRKGATEQGATSFGMRAHTGVDPQQIAQLKALYGFDKPPLERYWLMLERFARFDLGDSYFRHQSVWSLIVQKLPVSISIGLWTFFLTYLISVPLGIAKAVRNGSPFDVATSLVVLVGYAIPGFVLGVLLLVLFGGGSFWQLFPLRGLTSDNFAQLSVAGKVLDYLWHIALPITASVVGSFAVVTMLTKNAFLDEIRRQYVLTARAKGLGERTVLWKHVFRNAMLPLIVGFPAAFIGAFFTGSLLIETLFSLDGLGLLSYESVVRRDYPVVLGTLYLFTLIGLATKLISDLCYVWVDPRIQFENLER
;
A
#
# COMPACT_ATOMS: atom_id res chain seq x y z
N MET A 1 -21.28 16.10 16.26
CA MET A 1 -19.87 15.68 16.02
C MET A 1 -19.35 14.62 17.02
N TRP A 2 -19.40 14.87 18.32
CA TRP A 2 -18.91 13.88 19.31
C TRP A 2 -19.64 12.55 19.25
N SER A 3 -20.97 12.55 19.11
CA SER A 3 -21.77 11.33 18.93
C SER A 3 -21.33 10.52 17.72
N TYR A 4 -21.09 11.17 16.59
CA TYR A 4 -20.60 10.53 15.37
C TYR A 4 -19.23 9.90 15.55
N ILE A 5 -18.26 10.66 16.12
CA ILE A 5 -16.91 10.17 16.38
C ILE A 5 -16.96 8.95 17.31
N LEU A 6 -17.72 9.03 18.40
CA LEU A 6 -17.87 7.94 19.35
C LEU A 6 -18.48 6.69 18.70
N LYS A 7 -19.56 6.87 17.91
CA LYS A 7 -20.18 5.77 17.17
C LYS A 7 -19.19 5.12 16.19
N ARG A 8 -18.41 5.92 15.44
CA ARG A 8 -17.37 5.41 14.53
C ARG A 8 -16.28 4.64 15.28
N LEU A 9 -15.77 5.18 16.38
CA LEU A 9 -14.78 4.49 17.21
C LEU A 9 -15.31 3.17 17.76
N LEU A 10 -16.57 3.15 18.24
CA LEU A 10 -17.21 1.92 18.71
C LEU A 10 -17.39 0.90 17.58
N LEU A 11 -17.71 1.32 16.37
CA LEU A 11 -17.84 0.44 15.21
C LEU A 11 -16.50 -0.09 14.68
N MET A 12 -15.38 0.57 14.99
CA MET A 12 -14.05 0.04 14.66
C MET A 12 -13.75 -1.27 15.36
N ILE A 13 -14.21 -1.43 16.60
CA ILE A 13 -13.99 -2.64 17.41
C ILE A 13 -14.61 -3.89 16.75
N PRO A 14 -15.94 -3.94 16.48
CA PRO A 14 -16.52 -5.11 15.83
C PRO A 14 -15.99 -5.35 14.43
N THR A 15 -15.60 -4.29 13.70
CA THR A 15 -14.98 -4.44 12.39
C THR A 15 -13.61 -5.13 12.48
N LEU A 16 -12.75 -4.69 13.41
CA LEU A 16 -11.45 -5.32 13.66
C LEU A 16 -11.62 -6.78 14.10
N VAL A 17 -12.49 -7.02 15.08
CA VAL A 17 -12.78 -8.38 15.54
C VAL A 17 -13.31 -9.23 14.40
N GLY A 18 -14.23 -8.72 13.59
CA GLY A 18 -14.79 -9.43 12.43
C GLY A 18 -13.73 -9.82 11.40
N VAL A 19 -12.83 -8.90 11.04
CA VAL A 19 -11.72 -9.16 10.10
C VAL A 19 -10.77 -10.22 10.67
N LEU A 20 -10.38 -10.09 11.93
CA LEU A 20 -9.49 -11.05 12.59
C LEU A 20 -10.14 -12.43 12.71
N THR A 21 -11.44 -12.49 13.07
CA THR A 21 -12.19 -13.74 13.17
C THR A 21 -12.25 -14.44 11.83
N LEU A 22 -12.64 -13.72 10.77
CA LEU A 22 -12.75 -14.28 9.44
C LEU A 22 -11.39 -14.81 8.96
N THR A 23 -10.33 -14.04 9.14
CA THR A 23 -8.98 -14.46 8.74
C THR A 23 -8.50 -15.64 9.57
N PHE A 24 -8.73 -15.63 10.90
CA PHE A 24 -8.39 -16.74 11.76
C PHE A 24 -9.11 -18.02 11.33
N VAL A 25 -10.41 -17.94 11.03
CA VAL A 25 -11.20 -19.08 10.53
C VAL A 25 -10.64 -19.58 9.19
N VAL A 26 -10.40 -18.70 8.23
CA VAL A 26 -9.83 -19.08 6.92
C VAL A 26 -8.51 -19.84 7.10
N ILE A 27 -7.62 -19.34 7.96
CA ILE A 27 -6.33 -19.97 8.26
C ILE A 27 -6.48 -21.42 8.78
N GLN A 28 -7.56 -21.74 9.51
CA GLN A 28 -7.77 -23.12 9.99
C GLN A 28 -8.06 -24.11 8.85
N PHE A 29 -8.58 -23.65 7.72
CA PHE A 29 -8.92 -24.50 6.57
C PHE A 29 -7.79 -24.58 5.54
N VAL A 30 -6.73 -23.79 5.68
CA VAL A 30 -5.60 -23.85 4.75
C VAL A 30 -4.79 -25.13 5.00
N PRO A 31 -4.69 -26.06 4.02
CA PRO A 31 -3.98 -27.30 4.20
C PRO A 31 -2.48 -27.06 4.37
N GLY A 32 -1.85 -27.81 5.27
CA GLY A 32 -0.41 -27.72 5.59
C GLY A 32 -0.07 -26.43 6.35
N GLY A 33 -0.10 -26.47 7.67
CA GLY A 33 0.18 -25.32 8.55
C GLY A 33 1.67 -24.98 8.68
N PRO A 34 2.04 -24.02 9.55
CA PRO A 34 3.43 -23.63 9.79
C PRO A 34 4.27 -24.77 10.36
N VAL A 35 3.67 -25.68 11.13
CA VAL A 35 4.34 -26.86 11.65
C VAL A 35 4.75 -27.79 10.51
N GLU A 36 3.84 -28.07 9.58
CA GLU A 36 4.11 -28.91 8.40
C GLU A 36 5.17 -28.31 7.50
N GLN A 37 5.19 -26.98 7.33
CA GLN A 37 6.25 -26.30 6.58
C GLN A 37 7.59 -26.39 7.27
N ALA A 38 7.65 -26.12 8.56
CA ALA A 38 8.90 -26.26 9.34
C ALA A 38 9.44 -27.71 9.27
N VAL A 39 8.56 -28.71 9.34
CA VAL A 39 8.94 -30.11 9.16
C VAL A 39 9.46 -30.38 7.75
N GLN A 40 8.87 -29.78 6.71
CA GLN A 40 9.35 -29.95 5.33
C GLN A 40 10.73 -29.29 5.12
N GLU A 41 10.96 -28.13 5.71
CA GLU A 41 12.27 -27.45 5.65
C GLU A 41 13.35 -28.26 6.37
N LEU A 42 13.05 -28.81 7.54
CA LEU A 42 13.97 -29.72 8.25
C LEU A 42 14.30 -30.98 7.42
N ARG A 43 13.31 -31.54 6.71
CA ARG A 43 13.54 -32.68 5.81
C ARG A 43 14.43 -32.32 4.63
N LYS A 44 14.23 -31.16 3.99
CA LYS A 44 15.06 -30.70 2.88
C LYS A 44 16.52 -30.46 3.33
N GLY A 45 16.72 -29.78 4.45
CA GLY A 45 18.06 -29.55 5.01
C GLY A 45 18.78 -30.85 5.35
N ALA A 46 18.06 -31.85 5.90
CA ALA A 46 18.64 -33.16 6.16
C ALA A 46 19.03 -33.92 4.88
N THR A 47 18.28 -33.72 3.79
CA THR A 47 18.58 -34.37 2.50
C THR A 47 19.80 -33.73 1.81
N GLU A 48 19.95 -32.41 1.89
CA GLU A 48 21.11 -31.70 1.33
C GLU A 48 22.42 -31.99 2.09
N GLN A 49 22.37 -32.14 3.41
CA GLN A 49 23.54 -32.52 4.22
C GLN A 49 23.86 -34.00 4.14
N GLY A 50 22.88 -34.86 3.88
CA GLY A 50 23.07 -36.31 3.76
C GLY A 50 23.65 -36.78 2.42
N ALA A 51 23.62 -35.93 1.39
CA ALA A 51 24.20 -36.28 0.07
C ALA A 51 25.75 -36.33 0.04
N THR A 52 26.41 -35.88 1.10
CA THR A 52 27.89 -35.87 1.22
C THR A 52 28.46 -36.92 2.12
N SER A 53 27.64 -37.78 2.76
CA SER A 53 28.13 -38.79 3.67
C SER A 53 27.71 -40.20 3.26
N PHE A 54 28.72 -40.97 2.85
CA PHE A 54 28.63 -42.36 2.41
C PHE A 54 27.93 -43.27 3.42
N GLY A 55 26.78 -43.84 3.06
CA GLY A 55 26.46 -45.20 3.51
C GLY A 55 25.59 -45.38 4.76
N MET A 56 25.09 -44.37 5.44
CA MET A 56 24.05 -44.56 6.47
C MET A 56 22.64 -44.21 5.94
N ARG A 57 21.74 -45.17 5.95
CA ARG A 57 20.29 -44.92 5.75
C ARG A 57 19.84 -43.95 6.82
N ALA A 58 19.88 -42.67 6.50
CA ALA A 58 19.26 -41.65 7.32
C ALA A 58 17.78 -41.99 7.46
N HIS A 59 17.32 -42.18 8.67
CA HIS A 59 15.90 -42.20 9.00
C HIS A 59 15.34 -40.84 8.57
N THR A 60 14.67 -40.81 7.42
CA THR A 60 14.02 -39.62 6.82
C THR A 60 12.77 -39.16 7.57
N GLY A 61 12.62 -39.52 8.84
CA GLY A 61 11.53 -39.11 9.70
C GLY A 61 12.01 -38.06 10.70
N VAL A 62 11.39 -36.86 10.63
CA VAL A 62 11.53 -35.89 11.73
C VAL A 62 10.97 -36.56 13.00
N ASP A 63 11.73 -36.50 14.10
CA ASP A 63 11.34 -37.11 15.38
C ASP A 63 9.99 -36.59 15.85
N PRO A 64 9.05 -37.48 16.24
CA PRO A 64 7.76 -37.07 16.84
C PRO A 64 7.91 -36.07 17.99
N GLN A 65 9.00 -36.15 18.76
CA GLN A 65 9.29 -35.18 19.83
C GLN A 65 9.60 -33.79 19.26
N GLN A 66 10.32 -33.68 18.15
CA GLN A 66 10.59 -32.39 17.49
C GLN A 66 9.30 -31.78 16.94
N ILE A 67 8.42 -32.59 16.38
CA ILE A 67 7.10 -32.11 15.91
C ILE A 67 6.25 -31.61 17.09
N ALA A 68 6.27 -32.31 18.22
CA ALA A 68 5.55 -31.87 19.42
C ALA A 68 6.12 -30.56 19.97
N GLN A 69 7.43 -30.39 19.97
CA GLN A 69 8.10 -29.13 20.36
C GLN A 69 7.73 -27.98 19.42
N LEU A 70 7.72 -28.21 18.09
CA LEU A 70 7.29 -27.21 17.12
C LEU A 70 5.81 -26.82 17.31
N LYS A 71 4.93 -27.80 17.58
CA LYS A 71 3.54 -27.51 17.90
C LYS A 71 3.39 -26.65 19.15
N ALA A 72 4.13 -26.96 20.20
CA ALA A 72 4.11 -26.15 21.44
C ALA A 72 4.72 -24.76 21.21
N LEU A 73 5.83 -24.64 20.46
CA LEU A 73 6.46 -23.37 20.15
C LEU A 73 5.53 -22.41 19.37
N TYR A 74 4.77 -22.94 18.42
CA TYR A 74 3.83 -22.16 17.62
C TYR A 74 2.43 -22.10 18.22
N GLY A 75 2.21 -22.68 19.40
CA GLY A 75 0.93 -22.70 20.13
C GLY A 75 -0.14 -23.59 19.49
N PHE A 76 0.23 -24.52 18.60
CA PHE A 76 -0.68 -25.47 17.96
C PHE A 76 -0.97 -26.70 18.82
N ASP A 77 -0.44 -26.77 20.03
CA ASP A 77 -0.82 -27.69 21.08
C ASP A 77 -2.18 -27.37 21.70
N LYS A 78 -2.63 -26.11 21.56
CA LYS A 78 -3.91 -25.63 22.10
C LYS A 78 -5.07 -25.76 21.12
N PRO A 79 -6.31 -25.95 21.63
CA PRO A 79 -7.51 -25.96 20.80
C PRO A 79 -7.67 -24.64 20.00
N PRO A 80 -8.27 -24.66 18.79
CA PRO A 80 -8.43 -23.47 17.97
C PRO A 80 -9.16 -22.31 18.68
N LEU A 81 -10.16 -22.60 19.50
CA LEU A 81 -10.92 -21.59 20.23
C LEU A 81 -10.05 -20.89 21.28
N GLU A 82 -9.18 -21.62 21.99
CA GLU A 82 -8.25 -21.03 22.96
C GLU A 82 -7.22 -20.15 22.27
N ARG A 83 -6.67 -20.60 21.14
CA ARG A 83 -5.75 -19.79 20.30
C ARG A 83 -6.39 -18.50 19.82
N TYR A 84 -7.67 -18.56 19.43
CA TYR A 84 -8.43 -17.40 18.99
C TYR A 84 -8.55 -16.34 20.12
N TRP A 85 -8.94 -16.76 21.32
CA TRP A 85 -9.05 -15.85 22.46
C TRP A 85 -7.71 -15.26 22.88
N LEU A 86 -6.66 -16.06 22.92
CA LEU A 86 -5.30 -15.59 23.20
C LEU A 86 -4.84 -14.58 22.15
N MET A 87 -5.15 -14.79 20.88
CA MET A 87 -4.85 -13.86 19.80
C MET A 87 -5.58 -12.52 20.02
N LEU A 88 -6.88 -12.52 20.32
CA LEU A 88 -7.64 -11.31 20.57
C LEU A 88 -7.12 -10.54 21.79
N GLU A 89 -6.79 -11.24 22.88
CA GLU A 89 -6.22 -10.64 24.08
C GLU A 89 -4.87 -9.96 23.79
N ARG A 90 -3.97 -10.62 23.06
CA ARG A 90 -2.68 -10.06 22.66
C ARG A 90 -2.85 -8.84 21.77
N PHE A 91 -3.68 -8.93 20.76
CA PHE A 91 -3.93 -7.82 19.82
C PHE A 91 -4.60 -6.61 20.49
N ALA A 92 -5.46 -6.82 21.48
CA ALA A 92 -6.00 -5.75 22.28
C ALA A 92 -4.93 -4.99 23.09
N ARG A 93 -3.78 -5.63 23.35
CA ARG A 93 -2.60 -5.03 23.99
C ARG A 93 -1.52 -4.58 22.99
N PHE A 94 -1.83 -4.60 21.70
CA PHE A 94 -0.86 -4.33 20.61
C PHE A 94 0.35 -5.29 20.59
N ASP A 95 0.23 -6.47 21.20
CA ASP A 95 1.21 -7.54 21.07
C ASP A 95 0.87 -8.39 19.83
N LEU A 96 1.61 -8.17 18.74
CA LEU A 96 1.39 -8.87 17.48
C LEU A 96 2.11 -10.24 17.42
N GLY A 97 2.88 -10.58 18.47
CA GLY A 97 3.66 -11.80 18.55
C GLY A 97 4.95 -11.76 17.72
N ASP A 98 5.54 -12.94 17.58
CA ASP A 98 6.81 -13.14 16.87
C ASP A 98 6.58 -13.96 15.60
N SER A 99 7.34 -13.62 14.55
CA SER A 99 7.39 -14.39 13.30
C SER A 99 7.91 -15.82 13.57
N TYR A 100 7.23 -16.81 13.02
CA TYR A 100 7.61 -18.21 13.15
C TYR A 100 8.94 -18.54 12.46
N PHE A 101 9.24 -17.84 11.37
CA PHE A 101 10.40 -18.14 10.52
C PHE A 101 11.55 -17.14 10.64
N ARG A 102 11.26 -15.90 11.04
CA ARG A 102 12.25 -14.82 11.12
C ARG A 102 12.79 -14.59 12.53
N HIS A 103 12.21 -15.23 13.55
CA HIS A 103 12.59 -15.11 14.97
C HIS A 103 12.71 -13.66 15.45
N GLN A 104 11.84 -12.81 14.95
CA GLN A 104 11.74 -11.38 15.28
C GLN A 104 10.30 -11.01 15.57
N SER A 105 10.08 -10.00 16.40
CA SER A 105 8.73 -9.50 16.62
C SER A 105 8.12 -8.97 15.33
N VAL A 106 6.83 -9.22 15.12
CA VAL A 106 6.08 -8.74 13.95
C VAL A 106 6.17 -7.22 13.86
N TRP A 107 6.13 -6.53 15.00
CA TRP A 107 6.29 -5.08 15.05
C TRP A 107 7.65 -4.62 14.49
N SER A 108 8.73 -5.26 14.92
CA SER A 108 10.08 -4.97 14.41
C SER A 108 10.18 -5.18 12.90
N LEU A 109 9.61 -6.27 12.39
CA LEU A 109 9.58 -6.56 10.95
C LEU A 109 8.85 -5.47 10.17
N ILE A 110 7.68 -5.04 10.65
CA ILE A 110 6.91 -3.98 10.00
C ILE A 110 7.70 -2.67 9.97
N VAL A 111 8.28 -2.27 11.10
CA VAL A 111 9.06 -1.02 11.20
C VAL A 111 10.29 -1.05 10.28
N GLN A 112 10.97 -2.19 10.14
CA GLN A 112 12.11 -2.34 9.24
C GLN A 112 11.72 -2.19 7.75
N LYS A 113 10.50 -2.61 7.36
CA LYS A 113 10.02 -2.56 5.97
C LYS A 113 9.33 -1.25 5.61
N LEU A 114 8.87 -0.48 6.61
CA LEU A 114 8.19 0.80 6.43
C LEU A 114 8.96 1.80 5.55
N PRO A 115 10.29 2.03 5.74
CA PRO A 115 11.02 3.02 4.95
C PRO A 115 10.91 2.79 3.44
N VAL A 116 10.92 1.53 3.00
CA VAL A 116 10.79 1.17 1.58
C VAL A 116 9.38 1.52 1.07
N SER A 117 8.35 1.03 1.73
CA SER A 117 6.97 1.27 1.32
C SER A 117 6.57 2.74 1.39
N ILE A 118 7.00 3.45 2.46
CA ILE A 118 6.82 4.91 2.59
C ILE A 118 7.50 5.65 1.43
N SER A 119 8.73 5.28 1.12
CA SER A 119 9.49 5.92 0.05
C SER A 119 8.74 5.83 -1.29
N ILE A 120 8.36 4.63 -1.70
CA ILE A 120 7.66 4.40 -2.97
C ILE A 120 6.27 5.06 -2.95
N GLY A 121 5.52 4.83 -1.89
CA GLY A 121 4.16 5.34 -1.77
C GLY A 121 4.11 6.87 -1.74
N LEU A 122 4.98 7.51 -0.96
CA LEU A 122 5.03 8.97 -0.84
C LEU A 122 5.40 9.65 -2.16
N TRP A 123 6.44 9.16 -2.85
CA TRP A 123 6.82 9.72 -4.15
C TRP A 123 5.75 9.48 -5.20
N THR A 124 5.17 8.28 -5.25
CA THR A 124 4.07 7.98 -6.16
C THR A 124 2.89 8.91 -5.92
N PHE A 125 2.49 9.08 -4.66
CA PHE A 125 1.42 9.98 -4.27
C PHE A 125 1.72 11.43 -4.67
N PHE A 126 2.88 11.95 -4.24
CA PHE A 126 3.27 13.33 -4.49
C PHE A 126 3.34 13.64 -5.98
N LEU A 127 4.02 12.82 -6.78
CA LEU A 127 4.15 13.04 -8.22
C LEU A 127 2.81 12.86 -8.94
N THR A 128 1.98 11.89 -8.51
CA THR A 128 0.63 11.75 -9.06
C THR A 128 -0.17 13.03 -8.91
N TYR A 129 -0.24 13.60 -7.72
CA TYR A 129 -1.00 14.85 -7.50
C TYR A 129 -0.35 16.05 -8.17
N LEU A 130 0.98 16.16 -8.11
CA LEU A 130 1.74 17.27 -8.72
C LEU A 130 1.54 17.34 -10.25
N ILE A 131 1.43 16.20 -10.91
CA ILE A 131 1.24 16.13 -12.37
C ILE A 131 -0.25 16.18 -12.73
N SER A 132 -1.07 15.37 -12.05
CA SER A 132 -2.47 15.16 -12.41
C SER A 132 -3.36 16.37 -12.17
N VAL A 133 -3.15 17.09 -11.06
CA VAL A 133 -4.01 18.24 -10.73
C VAL A 133 -3.83 19.38 -11.74
N PRO A 134 -2.61 19.89 -12.03
CA PRO A 134 -2.42 20.91 -13.05
C PRO A 134 -2.89 20.46 -14.44
N LEU A 135 -2.62 19.20 -14.81
CA LEU A 135 -3.05 18.65 -16.09
C LEU A 135 -4.58 18.59 -16.18
N GLY A 136 -5.27 18.09 -15.15
CA GLY A 136 -6.73 18.04 -15.08
C GLY A 136 -7.38 19.42 -15.20
N ILE A 137 -6.83 20.43 -14.50
CA ILE A 137 -7.27 21.83 -14.61
C ILE A 137 -7.08 22.34 -16.04
N ALA A 138 -5.91 22.16 -16.64
CA ALA A 138 -5.61 22.60 -17.99
C ALA A 138 -6.53 21.95 -19.02
N LYS A 139 -6.86 20.66 -18.84
CA LYS A 139 -7.81 19.91 -19.67
C LYS A 139 -9.23 20.42 -19.51
N ALA A 140 -9.67 20.76 -18.29
CA ALA A 140 -11.00 21.31 -18.04
C ALA A 140 -11.18 22.68 -18.69
N VAL A 141 -10.18 23.57 -18.55
CA VAL A 141 -10.19 24.92 -19.14
C VAL A 141 -10.19 24.86 -20.68
N ARG A 142 -9.48 23.87 -21.25
CA ARG A 142 -9.38 23.69 -22.71
C ARG A 142 -10.22 22.53 -23.22
N ASN A 143 -11.34 22.25 -22.57
CA ASN A 143 -12.17 21.09 -22.88
C ASN A 143 -12.56 21.04 -24.35
N GLY A 144 -12.41 19.87 -24.98
CA GLY A 144 -12.68 19.64 -26.41
C GLY A 144 -11.61 20.15 -27.36
N SER A 145 -10.56 20.81 -26.88
CA SER A 145 -9.42 21.24 -27.72
C SER A 145 -8.54 20.05 -28.14
N PRO A 146 -7.69 20.23 -29.19
CA PRO A 146 -6.69 19.20 -29.55
C PRO A 146 -5.77 18.80 -28.40
N PHE A 147 -5.43 19.76 -27.52
CA PHE A 147 -4.66 19.48 -26.30
C PHE A 147 -5.41 18.52 -25.37
N ASP A 148 -6.68 18.76 -25.12
CA ASP A 148 -7.49 17.89 -24.26
C ASP A 148 -7.64 16.49 -24.86
N VAL A 149 -7.89 16.39 -26.16
CA VAL A 149 -8.01 15.10 -26.86
C VAL A 149 -6.68 14.34 -26.84
N ALA A 150 -5.57 14.98 -27.21
CA ALA A 150 -4.27 14.34 -27.26
C ALA A 150 -3.81 13.86 -25.85
N THR A 151 -3.97 14.73 -24.84
CA THR A 151 -3.63 14.34 -23.45
C THR A 151 -4.57 13.28 -22.90
N SER A 152 -5.85 13.25 -23.32
CA SER A 152 -6.78 12.17 -22.93
C SER A 152 -6.33 10.83 -23.50
N LEU A 153 -5.85 10.82 -24.76
CA LEU A 153 -5.31 9.59 -25.36
C LEU A 153 -4.08 9.08 -24.60
N VAL A 154 -3.13 9.97 -24.28
CA VAL A 154 -1.92 9.61 -23.50
C VAL A 154 -2.30 9.06 -22.12
N VAL A 155 -3.23 9.75 -21.42
CA VAL A 155 -3.73 9.32 -20.11
C VAL A 155 -4.41 7.96 -20.20
N LEU A 156 -5.22 7.73 -21.22
CA LEU A 156 -5.93 6.46 -21.43
C LEU A 156 -4.97 5.31 -21.75
N VAL A 157 -4.00 5.55 -22.61
CA VAL A 157 -2.96 4.54 -22.93
C VAL A 157 -2.15 4.20 -21.68
N GLY A 158 -1.73 5.21 -20.90
CA GLY A 158 -1.02 4.98 -19.64
C GLY A 158 -1.87 4.20 -18.62
N TYR A 159 -3.16 4.47 -18.55
CA TYR A 159 -4.09 3.75 -17.67
C TYR A 159 -4.33 2.30 -18.09
N ALA A 160 -4.33 2.03 -19.39
CA ALA A 160 -4.54 0.68 -19.92
C ALA A 160 -3.36 -0.26 -19.67
N ILE A 161 -2.16 0.27 -19.43
CA ILE A 161 -0.97 -0.53 -19.15
C ILE A 161 -0.89 -0.78 -17.64
N PRO A 162 -0.97 -2.03 -17.16
CA PRO A 162 -0.74 -2.33 -15.75
C PRO A 162 0.65 -1.85 -15.30
N GLY A 163 0.73 -1.18 -14.15
CA GLY A 163 1.98 -0.57 -13.68
C GLY A 163 3.15 -1.56 -13.60
N PHE A 164 2.90 -2.81 -13.19
CA PHE A 164 3.96 -3.82 -13.16
C PHE A 164 4.46 -4.22 -14.56
N VAL A 165 3.58 -4.24 -15.58
CA VAL A 165 3.97 -4.51 -16.98
C VAL A 165 4.86 -3.38 -17.48
N LEU A 166 4.49 -2.13 -17.18
CA LEU A 166 5.35 -0.99 -17.47
C LEU A 166 6.68 -1.11 -16.72
N GLY A 167 6.65 -1.53 -15.45
CA GLY A 167 7.86 -1.77 -14.66
C GLY A 167 8.80 -2.79 -15.30
N VAL A 168 8.27 -3.92 -15.80
CA VAL A 168 9.05 -4.93 -16.55
C VAL A 168 9.66 -4.30 -17.80
N LEU A 169 8.85 -3.58 -18.57
CA LEU A 169 9.33 -2.91 -19.79
C LEU A 169 10.48 -1.92 -19.48
N LEU A 170 10.30 -1.08 -18.46
CA LEU A 170 11.32 -0.11 -18.04
C LEU A 170 12.61 -0.81 -17.56
N LEU A 171 12.49 -1.91 -16.83
CA LEU A 171 13.61 -2.70 -16.36
C LEU A 171 14.39 -3.32 -17.50
N VAL A 172 13.70 -3.92 -18.48
CA VAL A 172 14.31 -4.54 -19.66
C VAL A 172 15.01 -3.48 -20.52
N LEU A 173 14.37 -2.32 -20.73
CA LEU A 173 14.93 -1.26 -21.56
C LEU A 173 16.10 -0.53 -20.89
N PHE A 174 16.00 -0.23 -19.58
CA PHE A 174 16.89 0.72 -18.93
C PHE A 174 17.70 0.14 -17.76
N GLY A 175 17.39 -1.05 -17.25
CA GLY A 175 18.05 -1.64 -16.08
C GLY A 175 18.77 -2.96 -16.37
N GLY A 176 18.22 -3.80 -17.23
CA GLY A 176 18.62 -5.20 -17.36
C GLY A 176 19.84 -5.51 -18.23
N GLY A 177 20.47 -4.52 -18.84
CA GLY A 177 21.62 -4.74 -19.70
C GLY A 177 21.30 -5.34 -21.07
N SER A 178 20.04 -5.61 -21.41
CA SER A 178 19.63 -6.09 -22.73
C SER A 178 19.68 -4.97 -23.78
N PHE A 179 19.39 -3.73 -23.36
CA PHE A 179 19.40 -2.54 -24.21
C PHE A 179 20.30 -1.45 -23.62
N TRP A 180 19.81 -0.67 -22.64
CA TRP A 180 20.56 0.40 -21.98
C TRP A 180 20.71 0.10 -20.49
N GLN A 181 21.91 0.29 -19.95
CA GLN A 181 22.20 0.18 -18.51
C GLN A 181 22.23 1.59 -17.90
N LEU A 182 21.06 2.20 -17.76
CA LEU A 182 20.96 3.57 -17.24
C LEU A 182 20.54 3.65 -15.79
N PHE A 183 19.83 2.63 -15.29
CA PHE A 183 19.27 2.61 -13.94
C PHE A 183 19.59 1.31 -13.21
N PRO A 184 19.66 1.35 -11.87
CA PRO A 184 19.88 0.16 -11.06
C PRO A 184 18.73 -0.84 -11.19
N LEU A 185 19.06 -2.13 -11.09
CA LEU A 185 18.08 -3.22 -11.18
C LEU A 185 17.29 -3.42 -9.90
N ARG A 186 17.85 -3.07 -8.74
CA ARG A 186 17.30 -3.47 -7.44
C ARG A 186 17.76 -2.57 -6.31
N GLY A 187 16.98 -2.60 -5.21
CA GLY A 187 17.26 -1.88 -3.98
C GLY A 187 16.90 -0.41 -4.03
N LEU A 188 16.87 0.24 -2.87
CA LEU A 188 16.64 1.68 -2.75
C LEU A 188 17.92 2.50 -2.89
N THR A 189 19.08 1.87 -2.71
CA THR A 189 20.38 2.54 -2.67
C THR A 189 21.48 1.54 -3.08
N SER A 190 22.60 2.08 -3.53
CA SER A 190 23.79 1.30 -3.85
C SER A 190 24.48 0.74 -2.61
N ASP A 191 25.28 -0.33 -2.76
CA ASP A 191 26.01 -0.98 -1.66
C ASP A 191 27.00 -0.03 -0.97
N ASN A 192 27.54 0.96 -1.69
CA ASN A 192 28.47 1.96 -1.17
C ASN A 192 27.77 3.23 -0.64
N PHE A 193 26.43 3.21 -0.49
CA PHE A 193 25.64 4.39 -0.07
C PHE A 193 26.17 5.09 1.18
N ALA A 194 26.62 4.31 2.19
CA ALA A 194 27.13 4.87 3.44
C ALA A 194 28.36 5.78 3.23
N GLN A 195 29.16 5.51 2.20
CA GLN A 195 30.41 6.21 1.88
C GLN A 195 30.20 7.45 1.00
N LEU A 196 28.99 7.62 0.43
CA LEU A 196 28.69 8.76 -0.44
C LEU A 196 28.57 10.06 0.34
N SER A 197 28.89 11.17 -0.31
CA SER A 197 28.58 12.52 0.18
C SER A 197 27.06 12.70 0.29
N VAL A 198 26.60 13.71 1.03
CA VAL A 198 25.16 14.00 1.19
C VAL A 198 24.47 14.16 -0.17
N ALA A 199 25.05 14.93 -1.08
CA ALA A 199 24.54 15.10 -2.45
C ALA A 199 24.55 13.76 -3.21
N GLY A 200 25.61 12.97 -3.08
CA GLY A 200 25.71 11.63 -3.66
C GLY A 200 24.62 10.68 -3.17
N LYS A 201 24.32 10.70 -1.86
CA LYS A 201 23.23 9.90 -1.27
C LYS A 201 21.85 10.27 -1.84
N VAL A 202 21.57 11.56 -2.01
CA VAL A 202 20.31 12.01 -2.59
C VAL A 202 20.20 11.58 -4.05
N LEU A 203 21.26 11.77 -4.84
CA LEU A 203 21.26 11.37 -6.25
C LEU A 203 21.16 9.85 -6.43
N ASP A 204 21.90 9.08 -5.63
CA ASP A 204 21.86 7.61 -5.65
C ASP A 204 20.46 7.10 -5.34
N TYR A 205 19.84 7.61 -4.28
CA TYR A 205 18.47 7.29 -3.91
C TYR A 205 17.47 7.63 -5.02
N LEU A 206 17.51 8.87 -5.56
CA LEU A 206 16.60 9.27 -6.64
C LEU A 206 16.79 8.42 -7.90
N TRP A 207 18.00 7.99 -8.19
CA TRP A 207 18.33 7.14 -9.31
C TRP A 207 17.73 5.73 -9.16
N HIS A 208 17.78 5.16 -7.94
CA HIS A 208 17.21 3.85 -7.65
C HIS A 208 15.68 3.84 -7.71
N ILE A 209 15.03 4.89 -7.25
CA ILE A 209 13.56 4.96 -7.22
C ILE A 209 12.95 5.41 -8.56
N ALA A 210 13.73 5.88 -9.53
CA ALA A 210 13.22 6.45 -10.77
C ALA A 210 12.30 5.49 -11.55
N LEU A 211 12.74 4.26 -11.81
CA LEU A 211 11.94 3.27 -12.53
C LEU A 211 10.73 2.77 -11.72
N PRO A 212 10.86 2.36 -10.44
CA PRO A 212 9.74 1.93 -9.61
C PRO A 212 8.65 3.00 -9.51
N ILE A 213 9.04 4.26 -9.28
CA ILE A 213 8.10 5.37 -9.17
C ILE A 213 7.42 5.65 -10.50
N THR A 214 8.14 5.67 -11.61
CA THR A 214 7.56 5.88 -12.95
C THR A 214 6.50 4.83 -13.25
N ALA A 215 6.80 3.54 -12.97
CA ALA A 215 5.85 2.45 -13.16
C ALA A 215 4.59 2.61 -12.29
N SER A 216 4.75 3.09 -11.05
CA SER A 216 3.65 3.28 -10.09
C SER A 216 2.78 4.51 -10.43
N VAL A 217 3.40 5.62 -10.83
CA VAL A 217 2.71 6.89 -11.13
C VAL A 217 1.84 6.76 -12.37
N VAL A 218 2.34 6.11 -13.44
CA VAL A 218 1.60 6.00 -14.71
C VAL A 218 0.26 5.30 -14.53
N GLY A 219 0.18 4.28 -13.67
CA GLY A 219 -1.09 3.61 -13.35
C GLY A 219 -2.06 4.49 -12.53
N SER A 220 -1.54 5.34 -11.68
CA SER A 220 -2.35 6.12 -10.71
C SER A 220 -2.81 7.47 -11.26
N PHE A 221 -2.04 8.08 -12.14
CA PHE A 221 -2.20 9.47 -12.53
C PHE A 221 -3.44 9.73 -13.40
N ALA A 222 -3.92 8.73 -14.12
CA ALA A 222 -5.09 8.86 -14.97
C ALA A 222 -6.37 9.15 -14.17
N VAL A 223 -6.57 8.41 -13.08
CA VAL A 223 -7.75 8.53 -12.21
C VAL A 223 -7.82 9.94 -11.61
N VAL A 224 -6.72 10.44 -11.05
CA VAL A 224 -6.67 11.78 -10.43
C VAL A 224 -6.81 12.88 -11.49
N THR A 225 -6.20 12.71 -12.68
CA THR A 225 -6.34 13.67 -13.79
C THR A 225 -7.79 13.80 -14.26
N MET A 226 -8.47 12.67 -14.46
CA MET A 226 -9.87 12.68 -14.91
C MET A 226 -10.82 13.16 -13.84
N LEU A 227 -10.59 12.78 -12.57
CA LEU A 227 -11.34 13.30 -11.43
C LEU A 227 -11.23 14.83 -11.36
N THR A 228 -10.00 15.36 -11.46
CA THR A 228 -9.74 16.79 -11.44
C THR A 228 -10.43 17.49 -12.62
N LYS A 229 -10.26 16.95 -13.84
CA LYS A 229 -10.92 17.50 -15.03
C LYS A 229 -12.43 17.59 -14.85
N ASN A 230 -13.07 16.50 -14.44
CA ASN A 230 -14.53 16.46 -14.31
C ASN A 230 -15.03 17.40 -13.21
N ALA A 231 -14.39 17.42 -12.05
CA ALA A 231 -14.75 18.34 -10.96
C ALA A 231 -14.65 19.81 -11.40
N PHE A 232 -13.61 20.18 -12.16
CA PHE A 232 -13.49 21.54 -12.69
C PHE A 232 -14.51 21.84 -13.79
N LEU A 233 -14.82 20.90 -14.67
CA LEU A 233 -15.84 21.07 -15.71
C LEU A 233 -17.23 21.31 -15.10
N ASP A 234 -17.59 20.56 -14.08
CA ASP A 234 -18.86 20.69 -13.39
C ASP A 234 -19.00 22.06 -12.74
N GLU A 235 -17.93 22.56 -12.10
CA GLU A 235 -17.94 23.85 -11.43
C GLU A 235 -17.86 25.05 -12.41
N ILE A 236 -17.13 24.94 -13.51
CA ILE A 236 -17.04 26.00 -14.55
C ILE A 236 -18.41 26.32 -15.15
N ARG A 237 -19.32 25.35 -15.18
CA ARG A 237 -20.68 25.49 -15.74
C ARG A 237 -21.72 26.01 -14.76
N ARG A 238 -21.39 26.27 -13.50
CA ARG A 238 -22.30 26.72 -12.46
C ARG A 238 -22.72 28.17 -12.65
N GLN A 239 -23.95 28.50 -12.22
CA GLN A 239 -24.53 29.83 -12.34
C GLN A 239 -23.70 30.94 -11.69
N TYR A 240 -23.07 30.67 -10.56
CA TYR A 240 -22.24 31.67 -9.89
C TYR A 240 -21.02 32.07 -10.72
N VAL A 241 -20.50 31.17 -11.57
CA VAL A 241 -19.40 31.43 -12.49
C VAL A 241 -19.88 32.36 -13.60
N LEU A 242 -21.05 32.12 -14.17
CA LEU A 242 -21.69 33.01 -15.15
C LEU A 242 -21.91 34.40 -14.56
N THR A 243 -22.39 34.47 -13.32
CA THR A 243 -22.57 35.74 -12.60
C THR A 243 -21.26 36.49 -12.40
N ALA A 244 -20.18 35.79 -12.05
CA ALA A 244 -18.86 36.39 -11.89
C ALA A 244 -18.33 36.97 -13.20
N ARG A 245 -18.52 36.28 -14.32
CA ARG A 245 -18.18 36.77 -15.67
C ARG A 245 -19.03 37.99 -16.06
N ALA A 246 -20.34 37.94 -15.80
CA ALA A 246 -21.24 39.04 -16.08
C ALA A 246 -20.89 40.32 -15.31
N LYS A 247 -20.25 40.19 -14.13
CA LYS A 247 -19.70 41.31 -13.35
C LYS A 247 -18.37 41.84 -13.89
N GLY A 248 -17.85 41.31 -15.01
CA GLY A 248 -16.61 41.74 -15.64
C GLY A 248 -15.32 41.18 -15.02
N LEU A 249 -15.39 40.14 -14.21
CA LEU A 249 -14.21 39.50 -13.66
C LEU A 249 -13.46 38.75 -14.77
N GLY A 250 -12.13 38.93 -14.80
CA GLY A 250 -11.28 38.23 -15.76
C GLY A 250 -11.22 36.72 -15.50
N GLU A 251 -11.10 35.92 -16.56
CA GLU A 251 -11.13 34.44 -16.53
C GLU A 251 -10.17 33.84 -15.50
N ARG A 252 -8.97 34.39 -15.31
CA ARG A 252 -8.02 33.92 -14.31
C ARG A 252 -8.55 34.09 -12.89
N THR A 253 -9.20 35.23 -12.60
CA THR A 253 -9.81 35.49 -11.30
C THR A 253 -11.00 34.56 -11.06
N VAL A 254 -11.84 34.38 -12.07
CA VAL A 254 -12.97 33.43 -12.03
C VAL A 254 -12.48 32.01 -11.74
N LEU A 255 -11.47 31.54 -12.47
CA LEU A 255 -10.93 30.19 -12.29
C LEU A 255 -10.34 29.99 -10.89
N TRP A 256 -9.39 30.83 -10.47
CA TRP A 256 -8.64 30.59 -9.23
C TRP A 256 -9.36 31.00 -7.96
N LYS A 257 -10.22 32.02 -8.01
CA LYS A 257 -10.91 32.54 -6.82
C LYS A 257 -12.29 31.91 -6.63
N HIS A 258 -13.00 31.60 -7.71
CA HIS A 258 -14.39 31.12 -7.65
C HIS A 258 -14.53 29.61 -7.96
N VAL A 259 -13.90 29.11 -9.02
CA VAL A 259 -14.03 27.70 -9.43
C VAL A 259 -13.13 26.80 -8.61
N PHE A 260 -11.84 27.12 -8.47
CA PHE A 260 -10.82 26.26 -7.87
C PHE A 260 -11.23 25.78 -6.48
N ARG A 261 -11.70 26.67 -5.62
CA ARG A 261 -12.08 26.34 -4.25
C ARG A 261 -13.12 25.22 -4.18
N ASN A 262 -14.14 25.29 -5.03
CA ASN A 262 -15.24 24.31 -5.03
C ASN A 262 -14.85 23.05 -5.81
N ALA A 263 -14.19 23.19 -6.94
CA ALA A 263 -13.73 22.08 -7.77
C ALA A 263 -12.71 21.17 -7.07
N MET A 264 -11.94 21.71 -6.11
CA MET A 264 -10.98 20.91 -5.33
C MET A 264 -11.61 20.09 -4.20
N LEU A 265 -12.89 20.30 -3.87
CA LEU A 265 -13.56 19.59 -2.77
C LEU A 265 -13.43 18.07 -2.86
N PRO A 266 -13.72 17.39 -4.00
CA PRO A 266 -13.60 15.95 -4.10
C PRO A 266 -12.15 15.45 -3.88
N LEU A 267 -11.15 16.23 -4.34
CA LEU A 267 -9.74 15.88 -4.16
C LEU A 267 -9.32 16.04 -2.69
N ILE A 268 -9.74 17.14 -2.04
CA ILE A 268 -9.40 17.41 -0.64
C ILE A 268 -10.02 16.35 0.28
N VAL A 269 -11.24 15.92 0.00
CA VAL A 269 -11.92 14.86 0.77
C VAL A 269 -11.22 13.51 0.61
N GLY A 270 -10.78 13.18 -0.59
CA GLY A 270 -10.05 11.94 -0.87
C GLY A 270 -8.58 11.97 -0.42
N PHE A 271 -8.01 13.16 -0.19
CA PHE A 271 -6.59 13.33 0.10
C PHE A 271 -6.11 12.58 1.36
N PRO A 272 -6.77 12.62 2.53
CA PRO A 272 -6.30 11.90 3.71
C PRO A 272 -6.21 10.40 3.47
N ALA A 273 -7.22 9.81 2.82
CA ALA A 273 -7.23 8.38 2.51
C ALA A 273 -6.11 8.01 1.53
N ALA A 274 -5.93 8.79 0.46
CA ALA A 274 -4.88 8.58 -0.52
C ALA A 274 -3.49 8.77 0.08
N PHE A 275 -3.31 9.80 0.92
CA PHE A 275 -2.03 10.11 1.58
C PHE A 275 -1.63 9.01 2.57
N ILE A 276 -2.50 8.66 3.51
CA ILE A 276 -2.21 7.62 4.50
C ILE A 276 -2.08 6.25 3.82
N GLY A 277 -2.94 5.95 2.82
CA GLY A 277 -2.82 4.74 2.02
C GLY A 277 -1.45 4.59 1.36
N ALA A 278 -0.85 5.69 0.90
CA ALA A 278 0.49 5.69 0.28
C ALA A 278 1.59 5.16 1.21
N PHE A 279 1.45 5.27 2.53
CA PHE A 279 2.45 4.76 3.49
C PHE A 279 2.35 3.26 3.72
N PHE A 280 1.14 2.68 3.57
CA PHE A 280 0.87 1.32 4.01
C PHE A 280 0.47 0.38 2.87
N THR A 281 0.10 0.94 1.72
CA THR A 281 -0.23 0.15 0.54
C THR A 281 1.05 -0.19 -0.22
N GLY A 282 1.81 -1.14 0.27
CA GLY A 282 2.93 -1.69 -0.48
C GLY A 282 2.45 -2.25 -1.82
N SER A 283 3.22 -2.05 -2.86
CA SER A 283 2.96 -2.66 -4.18
C SER A 283 3.76 -3.94 -4.30
N LEU A 284 3.17 -5.07 -3.93
CA LEU A 284 3.83 -6.38 -4.02
C LEU A 284 4.56 -6.57 -5.36
N LEU A 285 3.88 -6.28 -6.47
CA LEU A 285 4.44 -6.53 -7.80
C LEU A 285 5.64 -5.60 -8.10
N ILE A 286 5.55 -4.34 -7.73
CA ILE A 286 6.66 -3.37 -7.90
C ILE A 286 7.81 -3.72 -6.94
N GLU A 287 7.49 -4.01 -5.67
CA GLU A 287 8.51 -4.40 -4.69
C GLU A 287 9.26 -5.67 -5.11
N THR A 288 8.54 -6.69 -5.60
CA THR A 288 9.15 -7.92 -6.10
C THR A 288 10.00 -7.66 -7.34
N LEU A 289 9.47 -6.91 -8.30
CA LEU A 289 10.14 -6.65 -9.58
C LEU A 289 11.47 -5.92 -9.42
N PHE A 290 11.49 -4.90 -8.55
CA PHE A 290 12.69 -4.10 -8.29
C PHE A 290 13.48 -4.56 -7.06
N SER A 291 13.17 -5.76 -6.53
CA SER A 291 13.79 -6.35 -5.33
C SER A 291 13.82 -5.37 -4.14
N LEU A 292 12.70 -4.70 -3.92
CA LEU A 292 12.48 -3.75 -2.84
C LEU A 292 11.84 -4.47 -1.66
N ASP A 293 12.52 -4.47 -0.52
CA ASP A 293 12.10 -5.22 0.66
C ASP A 293 11.08 -4.41 1.51
N GLY A 294 9.87 -4.25 0.97
CA GLY A 294 8.80 -3.47 1.58
C GLY A 294 7.72 -4.31 2.26
N LEU A 295 6.64 -3.62 2.70
CA LEU A 295 5.50 -4.24 3.41
C LEU A 295 4.66 -5.14 2.51
N GLY A 296 4.54 -4.83 1.22
CA GLY A 296 3.81 -5.65 0.27
C GLY A 296 4.48 -7.00 0.08
N LEU A 297 5.81 -7.01 -0.09
CA LEU A 297 6.59 -8.23 -0.18
C LEU A 297 6.56 -9.02 1.13
N LEU A 298 6.73 -8.35 2.28
CA LEU A 298 6.61 -8.99 3.60
C LEU A 298 5.26 -9.70 3.76
N SER A 299 4.16 -9.01 3.43
CA SER A 299 2.81 -9.59 3.57
C SER A 299 2.62 -10.81 2.68
N TYR A 300 3.07 -10.75 1.43
CA TYR A 300 2.98 -11.87 0.49
C TYR A 300 3.83 -13.07 0.93
N GLU A 301 5.09 -12.86 1.25
CA GLU A 301 5.98 -13.93 1.70
C GLU A 301 5.43 -14.61 2.96
N SER A 302 4.86 -13.83 3.87
CA SER A 302 4.27 -14.35 5.10
C SER A 302 3.05 -15.23 4.84
N VAL A 303 2.21 -14.87 3.84
CA VAL A 303 1.09 -15.73 3.41
C VAL A 303 1.61 -17.04 2.78
N VAL A 304 2.58 -16.95 1.87
CA VAL A 304 3.17 -18.13 1.20
C VAL A 304 3.86 -19.05 2.19
N ARG A 305 4.60 -18.50 3.16
CA ARG A 305 5.29 -19.25 4.22
C ARG A 305 4.39 -19.62 5.39
N ARG A 306 3.12 -19.17 5.39
CA ARG A 306 2.17 -19.41 6.50
C ARG A 306 2.66 -18.90 7.86
N ASP A 307 3.32 -17.75 7.82
CA ASP A 307 3.76 -17.03 9.01
C ASP A 307 2.58 -16.26 9.59
N TYR A 308 1.69 -16.99 10.26
CA TYR A 308 0.40 -16.47 10.72
C TYR A 308 0.48 -15.27 11.65
N PRO A 309 1.44 -15.15 12.58
CA PRO A 309 1.60 -13.92 13.36
C PRO A 309 1.83 -12.70 12.48
N VAL A 310 2.68 -12.80 11.45
CA VAL A 310 2.94 -11.69 10.53
C VAL A 310 1.72 -11.39 9.66
N VAL A 311 1.03 -12.43 9.14
CA VAL A 311 -0.21 -12.25 8.34
C VAL A 311 -1.29 -11.54 9.15
N LEU A 312 -1.58 -12.02 10.36
CA LEU A 312 -2.61 -11.46 11.22
C LEU A 312 -2.22 -10.08 11.75
N GLY A 313 -0.94 -9.89 12.12
CA GLY A 313 -0.43 -8.63 12.63
C GLY A 313 -0.42 -7.52 11.58
N THR A 314 0.01 -7.80 10.34
CA THR A 314 -0.05 -6.84 9.24
C THR A 314 -1.48 -6.50 8.87
N LEU A 315 -2.37 -7.49 8.79
CA LEU A 315 -3.78 -7.28 8.53
C LEU A 315 -4.46 -6.43 9.62
N TYR A 316 -4.18 -6.71 10.90
CA TYR A 316 -4.67 -5.93 12.03
C TYR A 316 -4.27 -4.46 11.92
N LEU A 317 -2.99 -4.19 11.72
CA LEU A 317 -2.48 -2.82 11.62
C LEU A 317 -3.04 -2.09 10.39
N PHE A 318 -3.06 -2.74 9.22
CA PHE A 318 -3.60 -2.12 8.01
C PHE A 318 -5.10 -1.84 8.14
N THR A 319 -5.86 -2.73 8.76
CA THR A 319 -7.29 -2.51 9.03
C THR A 319 -7.47 -1.35 10.01
N LEU A 320 -6.72 -1.31 11.09
CA LEU A 320 -6.78 -0.23 12.09
C LEU A 320 -6.46 1.13 11.47
N ILE A 321 -5.37 1.19 10.69
CA ILE A 321 -4.96 2.40 9.97
C ILE A 321 -6.02 2.80 8.94
N GLY A 322 -6.57 1.86 8.18
CA GLY A 322 -7.64 2.12 7.23
C GLY A 322 -8.89 2.70 7.87
N LEU A 323 -9.32 2.16 9.02
CA LEU A 323 -10.45 2.66 9.79
C LEU A 323 -10.19 4.06 10.37
N ALA A 324 -9.01 4.28 10.94
CA ALA A 324 -8.59 5.60 11.44
C ALA A 324 -8.53 6.63 10.30
N THR A 325 -7.99 6.23 9.15
CA THR A 325 -7.92 7.08 7.95
C THR A 325 -9.31 7.48 7.45
N LYS A 326 -10.25 6.53 7.44
CA LYS A 326 -11.63 6.82 7.06
C LYS A 326 -12.26 7.83 8.01
N LEU A 327 -12.07 7.70 9.32
CA LEU A 327 -12.53 8.68 10.29
C LEU A 327 -11.90 10.06 10.06
N ILE A 328 -10.60 10.14 9.80
CA ILE A 328 -9.91 11.39 9.48
C ILE A 328 -10.49 12.01 8.20
N SER A 329 -10.72 11.22 7.15
CA SER A 329 -11.34 11.69 5.90
C SER A 329 -12.73 12.25 6.13
N ASP A 330 -13.57 11.58 6.93
CA ASP A 330 -14.90 12.06 7.28
C ASP A 330 -14.85 13.38 8.05
N LEU A 331 -13.90 13.54 8.97
CA LEU A 331 -13.68 14.79 9.71
C LEU A 331 -13.19 15.93 8.80
N CYS A 332 -12.25 15.63 7.90
CA CYS A 332 -11.78 16.59 6.89
C CYS A 332 -12.91 17.04 5.98
N TYR A 333 -13.82 16.14 5.61
CA TYR A 333 -14.97 16.46 4.78
C TYR A 333 -15.87 17.53 5.43
N VAL A 334 -16.24 17.34 6.69
CA VAL A 334 -17.05 18.32 7.43
C VAL A 334 -16.30 19.64 7.66
N TRP A 335 -15.00 19.58 7.89
CA TRP A 335 -14.18 20.77 8.07
C TRP A 335 -14.11 21.63 6.80
N VAL A 336 -14.05 20.97 5.63
CA VAL A 336 -13.97 21.67 4.32
C VAL A 336 -15.33 22.14 3.83
N ASP A 337 -16.39 21.36 4.04
CA ASP A 337 -17.77 21.76 3.73
C ASP A 337 -18.70 21.70 4.95
N PRO A 338 -18.81 22.80 5.73
CA PRO A 338 -19.65 22.85 6.94
C PRO A 338 -21.16 22.68 6.68
N ARG A 339 -21.61 22.68 5.40
CA ARG A 339 -23.02 22.49 5.03
C ARG A 339 -23.46 21.03 5.17
N ILE A 340 -22.50 20.12 5.26
CA ILE A 340 -22.75 18.69 5.44
C ILE A 340 -22.92 18.44 6.94
N GLN A 341 -24.18 18.17 7.33
CA GLN A 341 -24.48 17.69 8.67
C GLN A 341 -24.38 16.18 8.70
N PHE A 342 -23.64 15.60 9.63
CA PHE A 342 -23.48 14.14 9.80
C PHE A 342 -24.83 13.41 9.95
N GLU A 343 -25.86 14.09 10.45
CA GLU A 343 -27.22 13.55 10.61
C GLU A 343 -27.90 13.19 9.28
N ASN A 344 -27.48 13.81 8.17
CA ASN A 344 -28.02 13.54 6.83
C ASN A 344 -27.25 12.42 6.08
N LEU A 345 -26.12 11.97 6.58
CA LEU A 345 -25.34 10.86 6.00
C LEU A 345 -25.79 9.49 6.54
N GLU A 346 -26.71 9.46 7.51
CA GLU A 346 -27.25 8.22 8.11
C GLU A 346 -28.63 7.83 7.55
N ARG A 347 -29.17 8.60 6.59
CA ARG A 347 -30.37 8.27 5.82
C ARG A 347 -29.95 7.89 4.39
#